data_e8b565b06e13526028eaaa3d43f47cec
#
_entry.id   e8b565b06e13526028eaaa3d43f47cec
#
_cell.length_a   1.000
_cell.length_b   1.000
_cell.length_c   1.000
_cell.angle_alpha   90.00
_cell.angle_beta   90.00
_cell.angle_gamma   90.00
#
_symmetry.space_group_name_H-M   'P 1'
#
loop_
_entity.id
_entity.type
_entity.pdbx_description
1 polymer ?
#
loop_
_entity_poly.entity_id
_entity_poly.type
_entity_poly.pdbx_seq_one_letter_code
_entity_poly.pdbx_strand_id
1 'polypeptide(L)'
;DQDGAGDPTTFDVEFSDVEFAYTEGIPAVDHVSFHLSQGTVTGLVGPSGGGKSTLAQLLLRFYEPQRGTIRIGGVDIREIPPARLMELVAYVFQDSVLFTDTIENNIRMGNTKATMEEVEQAARNAGIHEVIQALPQGYQTVVGRDDAYLSGGEKQRLAIARVFLKDAPIIILDEATAYADAENEAKVQAAFAKLAQNKTVLMIAHRMKTVERADQILVMDKGKLVGTGTHEELLTGCETYKRLVDANLRRDRWSIVKGAVQA
;
A
#
# COMPACT_ATOMS: atom_id res chain seq x y z
N ASP A 1 30.62 6.73 6.26
CA ASP A 1 29.99 6.75 7.59
C ASP A 1 29.70 8.22 7.94
N GLN A 2 28.50 8.70 7.59
CA GLN A 2 27.94 9.93 8.15
C GLN A 2 26.94 9.47 9.21
N ASP A 3 27.42 9.33 10.43
CA ASP A 3 26.62 8.96 11.60
C ASP A 3 25.59 10.06 11.92
N GLY A 4 24.31 9.70 11.92
CA GLY A 4 23.29 10.27 12.79
C GLY A 4 22.56 11.54 12.36
N ALA A 5 22.93 12.23 11.29
CA ALA A 5 22.30 13.52 10.95
C ALA A 5 20.98 13.42 10.17
N GLY A 6 20.55 12.23 9.77
CA GLY A 6 19.35 12.02 8.95
C GLY A 6 18.46 10.85 9.41
N ASP A 7 18.49 10.46 10.69
CA ASP A 7 17.63 9.36 11.18
C ASP A 7 16.38 9.93 11.86
N PRO A 8 15.18 9.75 11.28
CA PRO A 8 13.95 10.26 11.87
C PRO A 8 13.62 9.54 13.18
N THR A 9 13.20 10.33 14.19
CA THR A 9 12.77 9.84 15.51
C THR A 9 11.26 9.59 15.59
N THR A 10 10.51 10.14 14.65
CA THR A 10 9.07 9.92 14.46
C THR A 10 8.79 9.46 13.03
N PHE A 11 7.62 8.91 12.78
CA PHE A 11 7.25 8.30 11.50
C PHE A 11 6.00 8.93 10.88
N ASP A 12 5.76 10.19 11.20
CA ASP A 12 4.86 11.04 10.44
C ASP A 12 5.50 11.40 9.09
N VAL A 13 4.68 11.63 8.09
CA VAL A 13 5.15 11.96 6.73
C VAL A 13 4.54 13.28 6.29
N GLU A 14 5.37 14.19 5.82
CA GLU A 14 4.96 15.50 5.33
C GLU A 14 5.33 15.68 3.87
N PHE A 15 4.38 16.08 3.04
CA PHE A 15 4.58 16.61 1.70
C PHE A 15 4.32 18.10 1.72
N SER A 16 5.28 18.91 1.26
CA SER A 16 5.21 20.37 1.29
C SER A 16 5.48 20.95 -0.10
N ASP A 17 4.43 21.48 -0.72
CA ASP A 17 4.46 22.14 -2.06
C ASP A 17 5.14 21.29 -3.14
N VAL A 18 4.81 20.00 -3.19
CA VAL A 18 5.47 19.01 -4.06
C VAL A 18 4.96 19.11 -5.49
N GLU A 19 5.90 19.28 -6.44
CA GLU A 19 5.65 19.21 -7.88
C GLU A 19 6.52 18.12 -8.51
N PHE A 20 5.90 17.34 -9.40
CA PHE A 20 6.60 16.32 -10.19
C PHE A 20 5.93 16.07 -11.54
N ALA A 21 6.74 15.95 -12.58
CA ALA A 21 6.33 15.57 -13.93
C ALA A 21 7.28 14.52 -14.51
N TYR A 22 6.74 13.47 -15.11
CA TYR A 22 7.53 12.50 -15.88
C TYR A 22 7.99 13.08 -17.21
N THR A 23 7.19 13.98 -17.77
CA THR A 23 7.48 14.70 -19.02
C THR A 23 7.27 16.18 -18.79
N GLU A 24 8.18 16.99 -19.29
CA GLU A 24 8.12 18.44 -19.14
C GLU A 24 6.76 19.00 -19.62
N GLY A 25 6.16 19.88 -18.82
CA GLY A 25 4.89 20.52 -19.10
C GLY A 25 3.63 19.70 -18.77
N ILE A 26 3.77 18.44 -18.33
CA ILE A 26 2.62 17.58 -17.92
C ILE A 26 2.81 17.16 -16.47
N PRO A 27 2.32 17.93 -15.48
CA PRO A 27 2.51 17.60 -14.06
C PRO A 27 1.70 16.34 -13.70
N ALA A 28 2.39 15.36 -13.10
CA ALA A 28 1.76 14.20 -12.47
C ALA A 28 1.38 14.49 -11.01
N VAL A 29 2.10 15.42 -10.37
CA VAL A 29 1.83 15.99 -9.05
C VAL A 29 2.07 17.48 -9.15
N ASP A 30 1.10 18.30 -8.72
CA ASP A 30 1.05 19.74 -8.95
C ASP A 30 0.69 20.47 -7.64
N HIS A 31 1.71 21.06 -6.98
CA HIS A 31 1.60 21.80 -5.71
C HIS A 31 0.87 21.04 -4.59
N VAL A 32 1.26 19.77 -4.36
CA VAL A 32 0.60 18.92 -3.38
C VAL A 32 1.24 19.06 -2.01
N SER A 33 0.41 19.36 -1.00
CA SER A 33 0.80 19.43 0.41
C SER A 33 -0.18 18.64 1.27
N PHE A 34 0.32 17.75 2.11
CA PHE A 34 -0.45 17.01 3.12
C PHE A 34 0.46 16.44 4.20
N HIS A 35 -0.16 15.94 5.26
CA HIS A 35 0.52 15.31 6.38
C HIS A 35 -0.14 13.97 6.70
N LEU A 36 0.68 12.93 6.92
CA LEU A 36 0.28 11.62 7.44
C LEU A 36 0.71 11.56 8.89
N SER A 37 -0.25 11.54 9.81
CA SER A 37 0.08 11.45 11.23
C SER A 37 0.59 10.06 11.59
N GLN A 38 1.60 10.00 12.46
CA GLN A 38 2.15 8.72 12.91
C GLN A 38 1.07 7.83 13.52
N GLY A 39 1.06 6.56 13.13
CA GLY A 39 0.15 5.56 13.68
C GLY A 39 -1.29 5.64 13.14
N THR A 40 -1.54 6.42 12.10
CA THR A 40 -2.86 6.55 11.46
C THR A 40 -2.90 5.92 10.08
N VAL A 41 -4.10 5.61 9.63
CA VAL A 41 -4.39 5.12 8.28
C VAL A 41 -4.95 6.26 7.44
N THR A 42 -4.23 6.64 6.39
CA THR A 42 -4.69 7.64 5.42
C THR A 42 -5.04 6.97 4.09
N GLY A 43 -6.27 7.15 3.65
CA GLY A 43 -6.74 6.71 2.34
C GLY A 43 -6.36 7.71 1.26
N LEU A 44 -5.85 7.23 0.13
CA LEU A 44 -5.55 8.05 -1.06
C LEU A 44 -6.43 7.58 -2.21
N VAL A 45 -7.37 8.42 -2.61
CA VAL A 45 -8.37 8.12 -3.64
C VAL A 45 -8.33 9.14 -4.78
N GLY A 46 -8.91 8.75 -5.92
CA GLY A 46 -8.97 9.63 -7.08
C GLY A 46 -9.09 8.84 -8.38
N PRO A 47 -9.38 9.49 -9.51
CA PRO A 47 -9.42 8.86 -10.82
C PRO A 47 -8.09 8.19 -11.20
N SER A 48 -8.12 7.26 -12.16
CA SER A 48 -6.89 6.74 -12.78
C SER A 48 -6.12 7.89 -13.41
N GLY A 49 -4.78 7.88 -13.27
CA GLY A 49 -3.94 8.99 -13.74
C GLY A 49 -3.97 10.24 -12.84
N GLY A 50 -4.66 10.21 -11.70
CA GLY A 50 -4.75 11.36 -10.77
C GLY A 50 -3.47 11.66 -9.98
N GLY A 51 -2.37 10.90 -10.13
CA GLY A 51 -1.09 11.14 -9.43
C GLY A 51 -0.86 10.29 -8.17
N LYS A 52 -1.79 9.38 -7.81
CA LYS A 52 -1.71 8.59 -6.57
C LYS A 52 -0.45 7.72 -6.46
N SER A 53 -0.20 6.88 -7.45
CA SER A 53 0.99 6.01 -7.46
C SER A 53 2.28 6.82 -7.56
N THR A 54 2.24 8.00 -8.17
CA THR A 54 3.38 8.92 -8.24
C THR A 54 3.77 9.42 -6.84
N LEU A 55 2.79 9.77 -5.98
CA LEU A 55 3.07 10.17 -4.59
C LEU A 55 3.75 9.04 -3.80
N ALA A 56 3.31 7.79 -3.98
CA ALA A 56 3.95 6.63 -3.36
C ALA A 56 5.40 6.44 -3.85
N GLN A 57 5.63 6.59 -5.15
CA GLN A 57 6.97 6.49 -5.75
C GLN A 57 7.91 7.60 -5.32
N LEU A 58 7.39 8.81 -5.11
CA LEU A 58 8.14 9.93 -4.56
C LEU A 58 8.52 9.70 -3.09
N LEU A 59 7.62 9.14 -2.26
CA LEU A 59 7.93 8.81 -0.87
C LEU A 59 9.03 7.74 -0.76
N LEU A 60 9.05 6.77 -1.69
CA LEU A 60 10.11 5.76 -1.81
C LEU A 60 11.40 6.29 -2.45
N ARG A 61 11.40 7.55 -2.89
CA ARG A 61 12.51 8.17 -3.60
C ARG A 61 12.92 7.40 -4.87
N PHE A 62 11.93 6.77 -5.56
CA PHE A 62 12.17 6.26 -6.91
C PHE A 62 12.31 7.38 -7.92
N TYR A 63 11.72 8.53 -7.60
CA TYR A 63 11.89 9.82 -8.28
C TYR A 63 12.09 10.91 -7.24
N GLU A 64 12.74 11.99 -7.63
CA GLU A 64 12.88 13.20 -6.80
C GLU A 64 11.90 14.27 -7.29
N PRO A 65 11.21 14.98 -6.40
CA PRO A 65 10.33 16.07 -6.79
C PRO A 65 11.15 17.20 -7.42
N GLN A 66 10.61 17.83 -8.48
CA GLN A 66 11.22 18.99 -9.10
C GLN A 66 11.10 20.24 -8.21
N ARG A 67 10.07 20.25 -7.33
CA ARG A 67 9.85 21.31 -6.35
C ARG A 67 9.26 20.75 -5.07
N GLY A 68 9.44 21.50 -3.97
CA GLY A 68 8.93 21.11 -2.67
C GLY A 68 9.83 20.12 -1.94
N THR A 69 9.31 19.61 -0.82
CA THR A 69 10.03 18.67 0.05
C THR A 69 9.12 17.56 0.56
N ILE A 70 9.72 16.41 0.79
CA ILE A 70 9.06 15.27 1.46
C ILE A 70 9.90 14.96 2.69
N ARG A 71 9.25 14.87 3.86
CA ARG A 71 9.93 14.62 5.14
C ARG A 71 9.33 13.42 5.85
N ILE A 72 10.16 12.71 6.59
CA ILE A 72 9.75 11.68 7.57
C ILE A 72 10.28 12.13 8.94
N GLY A 73 9.40 12.31 9.91
CA GLY A 73 9.80 12.78 11.24
C GLY A 73 10.57 14.10 11.21
N GLY A 74 10.19 15.01 10.31
CA GLY A 74 10.87 16.30 10.10
C GLY A 74 12.15 16.25 9.25
N VAL A 75 12.71 15.04 8.96
CA VAL A 75 13.93 14.88 8.15
C VAL A 75 13.57 14.76 6.67
N ASP A 76 14.22 15.56 5.81
CA ASP A 76 14.03 15.46 4.35
C ASP A 76 14.50 14.09 3.86
N ILE A 77 13.68 13.40 3.07
CA ILE A 77 14.00 12.04 2.57
C ILE A 77 15.29 12.01 1.73
N ARG A 78 15.73 13.16 1.19
CA ARG A 78 17.01 13.28 0.46
C ARG A 78 18.22 13.18 1.38
N GLU A 79 18.06 13.50 2.66
CA GLU A 79 19.10 13.45 3.70
C GLU A 79 19.15 12.04 4.35
N ILE A 80 18.10 11.23 4.20
CA ILE A 80 18.06 9.86 4.69
C ILE A 80 18.83 8.97 3.73
N PRO A 81 19.81 8.16 4.20
CA PRO A 81 20.48 7.18 3.35
C PRO A 81 19.49 6.24 2.67
N PRO A 82 19.65 5.91 1.37
CA PRO A 82 18.68 5.06 0.65
C PRO A 82 18.38 3.71 1.32
N ALA A 83 19.40 3.05 1.86
CA ALA A 83 19.24 1.80 2.60
C ALA A 83 18.33 1.99 3.84
N ARG A 84 18.53 3.10 4.57
CA ARG A 84 17.73 3.43 5.74
C ARG A 84 16.29 3.79 5.36
N LEU A 85 16.09 4.57 4.30
CA LEU A 85 14.75 4.88 3.79
C LEU A 85 14.00 3.59 3.41
N MET A 86 14.69 2.64 2.77
CA MET A 86 14.10 1.34 2.44
C MET A 86 13.77 0.50 3.68
N GLU A 87 14.44 0.68 4.82
CA GLU A 87 14.04 0.05 6.09
C GLU A 87 12.81 0.70 6.69
N LEU A 88 12.68 2.03 6.59
CA LEU A 88 11.58 2.79 7.17
C LEU A 88 10.24 2.63 6.44
N VAL A 89 10.27 2.39 5.13
CA VAL A 89 9.07 2.33 4.29
C VAL A 89 8.92 0.95 3.66
N ALA A 90 7.79 0.31 3.85
CA ALA A 90 7.41 -0.91 3.13
C ALA A 90 6.31 -0.60 2.11
N TYR A 91 6.33 -1.31 0.97
CA TYR A 91 5.34 -1.18 -0.09
C TYR A 91 4.72 -2.54 -0.41
N VAL A 92 3.40 -2.60 -0.37
CA VAL A 92 2.63 -3.73 -0.92
C VAL A 92 2.08 -3.30 -2.26
N PHE A 93 2.66 -3.85 -3.33
CA PHE A 93 2.26 -3.56 -4.70
C PHE A 93 0.90 -4.18 -5.05
N GLN A 94 0.19 -3.55 -5.97
CA GLN A 94 -1.04 -4.05 -6.57
C GLN A 94 -0.85 -5.45 -7.16
N ASP A 95 0.20 -5.62 -7.96
CA ASP A 95 0.60 -6.92 -8.50
C ASP A 95 1.63 -7.55 -7.57
N SER A 96 1.21 -8.60 -6.86
CA SER A 96 2.08 -9.32 -5.94
C SER A 96 3.13 -10.12 -6.70
N VAL A 97 4.33 -9.54 -6.83
CA VAL A 97 5.46 -10.21 -7.49
C VAL A 97 6.07 -11.23 -6.54
N LEU A 98 6.05 -12.50 -6.95
CA LEU A 98 6.85 -13.56 -6.35
C LEU A 98 8.07 -13.85 -7.23
N PHE A 99 9.20 -14.04 -6.58
CA PHE A 99 10.43 -14.46 -7.25
C PHE A 99 10.44 -15.99 -7.38
N THR A 100 11.07 -16.49 -8.44
CA THR A 100 11.25 -17.94 -8.63
C THR A 100 12.23 -18.47 -7.60
N ASP A 101 11.70 -18.81 -6.43
CA ASP A 101 12.42 -19.28 -5.26
C ASP A 101 11.45 -19.98 -4.29
N THR A 102 11.93 -20.54 -3.19
CA THR A 102 11.09 -21.13 -2.16
C THR A 102 10.16 -20.08 -1.53
N ILE A 103 9.05 -20.53 -0.98
CA ILE A 103 8.14 -19.67 -0.20
C ILE A 103 8.88 -19.03 0.98
N GLU A 104 9.72 -19.82 1.67
CA GLU A 104 10.56 -19.31 2.76
C GLU A 104 11.42 -18.13 2.30
N ASN A 105 12.18 -18.29 1.21
CA ASN A 105 13.04 -17.24 0.69
C ASN A 105 12.24 -16.01 0.21
N ASN A 106 11.08 -16.23 -0.39
CA ASN A 106 10.19 -15.12 -0.77
C ASN A 106 9.74 -14.29 0.44
N ILE A 107 9.44 -14.90 1.58
CA ILE A 107 9.10 -14.19 2.82
C ILE A 107 10.34 -13.53 3.43
N ARG A 108 11.48 -14.24 3.46
CA ARG A 108 12.78 -13.74 3.99
C ARG A 108 13.31 -12.49 3.27
N MET A 109 12.81 -12.17 2.08
CA MET A 109 13.13 -10.89 1.44
C MET A 109 12.74 -9.67 2.30
N GLY A 110 11.83 -9.83 3.24
CA GLY A 110 11.50 -8.78 4.23
C GLY A 110 12.61 -8.57 5.25
N ASN A 111 13.26 -9.67 5.68
CA ASN A 111 14.42 -9.67 6.58
C ASN A 111 15.23 -10.94 6.38
N THR A 112 16.36 -10.83 5.71
CA THR A 112 17.22 -11.98 5.35
C THR A 112 17.86 -12.67 6.56
N LYS A 113 17.89 -12.00 7.73
CA LYS A 113 18.44 -12.53 8.98
C LYS A 113 17.38 -13.21 9.86
N ALA A 114 16.12 -13.20 9.46
CA ALA A 114 15.02 -13.74 10.24
C ALA A 114 15.15 -15.25 10.46
N THR A 115 14.76 -15.73 11.61
CA THR A 115 14.67 -17.16 11.93
C THR A 115 13.48 -17.80 11.20
N MET A 116 13.43 -19.13 11.15
CA MET A 116 12.28 -19.83 10.56
C MET A 116 10.98 -19.57 11.37
N GLU A 117 11.09 -19.44 12.69
CA GLU A 117 9.97 -19.14 13.55
C GLU A 117 9.37 -17.75 13.24
N GLU A 118 10.22 -16.73 13.00
CA GLU A 118 9.78 -15.40 12.57
C GLU A 118 9.11 -15.43 11.19
N VAL A 119 9.63 -16.21 10.25
CA VAL A 119 9.03 -16.43 8.92
C VAL A 119 7.63 -17.06 9.06
N GLU A 120 7.49 -18.10 9.87
CA GLU A 120 6.20 -18.73 10.13
C GLU A 120 5.23 -17.78 10.83
N GLN A 121 5.70 -16.99 11.79
CA GLN A 121 4.86 -16.01 12.48
C GLN A 121 4.37 -14.92 11.51
N ALA A 122 5.22 -14.45 10.61
CA ALA A 122 4.83 -13.52 9.56
C ALA A 122 3.76 -14.14 8.62
N ALA A 123 3.91 -15.41 8.25
CA ALA A 123 2.94 -16.14 7.44
C ALA A 123 1.60 -16.33 8.19
N ARG A 124 1.61 -16.63 9.49
CA ARG A 124 0.39 -16.69 10.34
C ARG A 124 -0.29 -15.33 10.39
N ASN A 125 0.46 -14.25 10.57
CA ASN A 125 -0.07 -12.89 10.62
C ASN A 125 -0.74 -12.49 9.30
N ALA A 126 -0.20 -12.95 8.18
CA ALA A 126 -0.77 -12.74 6.84
C ALA A 126 -1.89 -13.73 6.48
N GLY A 127 -2.19 -14.73 7.33
CA GLY A 127 -3.23 -15.74 7.08
C GLY A 127 -2.89 -16.68 5.92
N ILE A 128 -1.61 -17.00 5.70
CA ILE A 128 -1.15 -17.88 4.61
C ILE A 128 -0.47 -19.17 5.11
N HIS A 129 -0.17 -19.27 6.41
CA HIS A 129 0.58 -20.39 7.01
C HIS A 129 -0.03 -21.75 6.72
N GLU A 130 -1.34 -21.93 6.94
CA GLU A 130 -2.05 -23.18 6.75
C GLU A 130 -2.04 -23.62 5.27
N VAL A 131 -2.15 -22.65 4.36
CA VAL A 131 -2.04 -22.92 2.91
C VAL A 131 -0.64 -23.43 2.58
N ILE A 132 0.40 -22.80 3.12
CA ILE A 132 1.80 -23.22 2.91
C ILE A 132 2.01 -24.65 3.45
N GLN A 133 1.52 -24.94 4.64
CA GLN A 133 1.66 -26.28 5.25
C GLN A 133 0.95 -27.38 4.46
N ALA A 134 -0.12 -27.05 3.75
CA ALA A 134 -0.86 -28.00 2.90
C ALA A 134 -0.13 -28.32 1.57
N LEU A 135 0.88 -27.55 1.19
CA LEU A 135 1.67 -27.81 -0.01
C LEU A 135 2.63 -29.01 0.20
N PRO A 136 2.93 -29.79 -0.85
CA PRO A 136 3.76 -31.01 -0.73
C PRO A 136 5.11 -30.80 -0.08
N GLN A 137 5.73 -29.62 -0.26
CA GLN A 137 7.03 -29.28 0.30
C GLN A 137 6.94 -28.13 1.33
N GLY A 138 5.75 -27.73 1.74
CA GLY A 138 5.53 -26.64 2.70
C GLY A 138 6.27 -25.38 2.30
N TYR A 139 7.04 -24.81 3.20
CA TYR A 139 7.85 -23.61 2.98
C TYR A 139 8.96 -23.77 1.95
N GLN A 140 9.38 -25.00 1.63
CA GLN A 140 10.38 -25.32 0.60
C GLN A 140 9.77 -25.42 -0.80
N THR A 141 8.45 -25.25 -0.93
CA THR A 141 7.80 -25.23 -2.23
C THR A 141 8.32 -24.05 -3.04
N VAL A 142 8.83 -24.32 -4.24
CA VAL A 142 9.27 -23.28 -5.18
C VAL A 142 8.05 -22.69 -5.85
N VAL A 143 7.93 -21.37 -5.77
CA VAL A 143 6.87 -20.57 -6.39
C VAL A 143 7.50 -19.53 -7.31
N GLY A 144 6.70 -18.86 -8.13
CA GLY A 144 7.17 -17.84 -9.03
C GLY A 144 6.00 -17.14 -9.72
N ARG A 145 6.31 -16.45 -10.83
CA ARG A 145 5.31 -15.66 -11.55
C ARG A 145 4.18 -16.55 -12.11
N ASP A 146 4.54 -17.72 -12.64
CA ASP A 146 3.64 -18.61 -13.38
C ASP A 146 3.32 -19.92 -12.61
N ASP A 147 3.53 -19.94 -11.27
CA ASP A 147 3.20 -21.11 -10.48
C ASP A 147 1.68 -21.32 -10.41
N ALA A 148 1.26 -22.60 -10.40
CA ALA A 148 -0.13 -23.04 -10.29
C ALA A 148 -0.55 -23.36 -8.85
N TYR A 149 0.36 -23.24 -7.86
CA TYR A 149 0.09 -23.65 -6.48
C TYR A 149 -0.69 -22.62 -5.69
N LEU A 150 -0.54 -21.31 -6.02
CA LEU A 150 -1.12 -20.22 -5.27
C LEU A 150 -2.09 -19.39 -6.13
N SER A 151 -3.27 -19.15 -5.61
CA SER A 151 -4.24 -18.21 -6.15
C SER A 151 -3.71 -16.76 -6.03
N GLY A 152 -4.31 -15.81 -6.74
CA GLY A 152 -3.94 -14.40 -6.64
C GLY A 152 -4.01 -13.84 -5.22
N GLY A 153 -5.05 -14.19 -4.45
CA GLY A 153 -5.19 -13.79 -3.05
C GLY A 153 -4.15 -14.42 -2.13
N GLU A 154 -3.70 -15.64 -2.41
CA GLU A 154 -2.63 -16.30 -1.67
C GLU A 154 -1.28 -15.69 -1.97
N LYS A 155 -1.00 -15.37 -3.24
CA LYS A 155 0.21 -14.62 -3.65
C LYS A 155 0.28 -13.26 -2.95
N GLN A 156 -0.86 -12.57 -2.84
CA GLN A 156 -0.91 -11.30 -2.12
C GLN A 156 -0.66 -11.46 -0.62
N ARG A 157 -1.26 -12.47 0.04
CA ARG A 157 -0.98 -12.74 1.45
C ARG A 157 0.49 -13.13 1.68
N LEU A 158 1.12 -13.80 0.73
CA LEU A 158 2.56 -14.07 0.79
C LEU A 158 3.39 -12.76 0.71
N ALA A 159 3.02 -11.83 -0.18
CA ALA A 159 3.64 -10.51 -0.23
C ALA A 159 3.40 -9.70 1.06
N ILE A 160 2.22 -9.81 1.67
CA ILE A 160 1.92 -9.22 2.99
C ILE A 160 2.78 -9.85 4.09
N ALA A 161 3.01 -11.16 4.08
CA ALA A 161 3.91 -11.84 5.03
C ALA A 161 5.33 -11.28 4.96
N ARG A 162 5.84 -10.97 3.75
CA ARG A 162 7.11 -10.28 3.55
C ARG A 162 7.16 -8.93 4.26
N VAL A 163 6.07 -8.15 4.21
CA VAL A 163 5.98 -6.84 4.86
C VAL A 163 5.85 -6.98 6.38
N PHE A 164 5.12 -7.99 6.89
CA PHE A 164 5.13 -8.31 8.32
C PHE A 164 6.53 -8.61 8.83
N LEU A 165 7.31 -9.40 8.09
CA LEU A 165 8.67 -9.77 8.47
C LEU A 165 9.64 -8.58 8.42
N LYS A 166 9.41 -7.63 7.52
CA LYS A 166 10.19 -6.40 7.42
C LYS A 166 9.94 -5.45 8.60
N ASP A 167 8.73 -5.42 9.12
CA ASP A 167 8.28 -4.61 10.26
C ASP A 167 8.54 -3.10 10.13
N ALA A 168 8.49 -2.55 8.92
CA ALA A 168 8.69 -1.13 8.67
C ALA A 168 7.62 -0.27 9.37
N PRO A 169 7.98 0.92 9.93
CA PRO A 169 7.04 1.81 10.61
C PRO A 169 6.07 2.54 9.68
N ILE A 170 6.43 2.71 8.41
CA ILE A 170 5.60 3.35 7.40
C ILE A 170 5.25 2.30 6.33
N ILE A 171 3.98 2.19 5.97
CA ILE A 171 3.49 1.20 5.01
C ILE A 171 2.68 1.90 3.91
N ILE A 172 3.02 1.61 2.67
CA ILE A 172 2.21 1.97 1.51
C ILE A 172 1.49 0.71 1.04
N LEU A 173 0.15 0.76 1.02
CA LEU A 173 -0.68 -0.30 0.48
C LEU A 173 -1.27 0.18 -0.84
N ASP A 174 -0.87 -0.42 -1.96
CA ASP A 174 -1.50 -0.18 -3.26
C ASP A 174 -2.52 -1.28 -3.49
N GLU A 175 -3.80 -0.95 -3.24
CA GLU A 175 -4.87 -1.92 -3.23
C GLU A 175 -5.49 -2.11 -4.61
N ALA A 176 -5.22 -3.25 -5.22
CA ALA A 176 -6.05 -3.79 -6.27
C ALA A 176 -6.59 -5.16 -5.85
N THR A 177 -7.61 -5.15 -5.02
CA THR A 177 -8.34 -6.35 -4.65
C THR A 177 -9.47 -6.60 -5.66
N ALA A 178 -9.14 -7.12 -6.84
CA ALA A 178 -10.11 -7.67 -7.79
C ALA A 178 -10.04 -9.21 -7.75
N TYR A 179 -10.19 -9.81 -6.56
CA TYR A 179 -10.31 -11.27 -6.48
C TYR A 179 -11.73 -11.68 -6.82
N ALA A 180 -11.85 -12.73 -7.64
CA ALA A 180 -13.14 -13.33 -7.99
C ALA A 180 -13.82 -14.04 -6.81
N ASP A 181 -13.10 -14.20 -5.68
CA ASP A 181 -13.52 -14.96 -4.50
C ASP A 181 -13.58 -14.05 -3.25
N ALA A 182 -14.80 -13.88 -2.72
CA ALA A 182 -15.09 -13.06 -1.55
C ALA A 182 -14.39 -13.55 -0.26
N GLU A 183 -14.13 -14.86 -0.13
CA GLU A 183 -13.43 -15.41 1.04
C GLU A 183 -11.96 -15.00 1.05
N ASN A 184 -11.28 -15.08 -0.09
CA ASN A 184 -9.89 -14.62 -0.21
C ASN A 184 -9.79 -13.11 -0.02
N GLU A 185 -10.75 -12.33 -0.52
CA GLU A 185 -10.80 -10.89 -0.28
C GLU A 185 -10.89 -10.57 1.21
N ALA A 186 -11.77 -11.23 1.96
CA ALA A 186 -11.90 -11.04 3.40
C ALA A 186 -10.61 -11.36 4.17
N LYS A 187 -9.91 -12.43 3.78
CA LYS A 187 -8.61 -12.82 4.38
C LYS A 187 -7.53 -11.80 4.10
N VAL A 188 -7.45 -11.26 2.89
CA VAL A 188 -6.51 -10.18 2.53
C VAL A 188 -6.81 -8.91 3.32
N GLN A 189 -8.08 -8.51 3.42
CA GLN A 189 -8.48 -7.34 4.21
C GLN A 189 -8.16 -7.50 5.70
N ALA A 190 -8.37 -8.69 6.27
CA ALA A 190 -7.99 -8.98 7.66
C ALA A 190 -6.46 -8.88 7.86
N ALA A 191 -5.67 -9.36 6.90
CA ALA A 191 -4.22 -9.24 6.95
C ALA A 191 -3.76 -7.77 6.86
N PHE A 192 -4.37 -6.95 6.00
CA PHE A 192 -4.10 -5.51 5.92
C PHE A 192 -4.46 -4.79 7.21
N ALA A 193 -5.64 -5.06 7.79
CA ALA A 193 -6.06 -4.47 9.05
C ALA A 193 -5.08 -4.79 10.19
N LYS A 194 -4.55 -6.02 10.23
CA LYS A 194 -3.54 -6.43 11.20
C LYS A 194 -2.20 -5.75 10.95
N LEU A 195 -1.79 -5.65 9.68
CA LEU A 195 -0.53 -5.00 9.28
C LEU A 195 -0.52 -3.50 9.62
N ALA A 196 -1.68 -2.83 9.51
CA ALA A 196 -1.82 -1.40 9.77
C ALA A 196 -1.74 -1.02 11.26
N GLN A 197 -1.84 -1.99 12.18
CA GLN A 197 -1.81 -1.70 13.62
C GLN A 197 -0.50 -1.03 14.05
N ASN A 198 -0.61 0.14 14.67
CA ASN A 198 0.53 0.95 15.16
C ASN A 198 1.52 1.38 14.07
N LYS A 199 1.11 1.42 12.81
CA LYS A 199 1.91 1.85 11.66
C LYS A 199 1.33 3.13 11.05
N THR A 200 2.17 3.93 10.43
CA THR A 200 1.74 5.04 9.57
C THR A 200 1.44 4.46 8.19
N VAL A 201 0.17 4.51 7.77
CA VAL A 201 -0.27 3.82 6.55
C VAL A 201 -0.80 4.79 5.52
N LEU A 202 -0.26 4.73 4.31
CA LEU A 202 -0.83 5.35 3.11
C LEU A 202 -1.47 4.25 2.26
N MET A 203 -2.80 4.25 2.19
CA MET A 203 -3.57 3.26 1.45
C MET A 203 -4.11 3.85 0.15
N ILE A 204 -3.55 3.43 -0.99
CA ILE A 204 -4.06 3.79 -2.32
C ILE A 204 -5.23 2.85 -2.62
N ALA A 205 -6.45 3.38 -2.58
CA ALA A 205 -7.64 2.56 -2.72
C ALA A 205 -8.34 2.78 -4.06
N HIS A 206 -8.76 1.66 -4.65
CA HIS A 206 -9.62 1.60 -5.83
C HIS A 206 -11.07 1.30 -5.46
N ARG A 207 -11.33 0.87 -4.21
CA ARG A 207 -12.66 0.62 -3.65
C ARG A 207 -12.93 1.57 -2.49
N MET A 208 -14.04 2.28 -2.55
CA MET A 208 -14.37 3.28 -1.53
C MET A 208 -14.57 2.67 -0.15
N LYS A 209 -15.17 1.46 -0.07
CA LYS A 209 -15.39 0.75 1.21
C LYS A 209 -14.12 0.56 2.06
N THR A 210 -12.95 0.44 1.41
CA THR A 210 -11.69 0.23 2.11
C THR A 210 -11.22 1.48 2.85
N VAL A 211 -11.52 2.67 2.32
CA VAL A 211 -11.09 3.95 2.90
C VAL A 211 -12.16 4.65 3.74
N GLU A 212 -13.40 4.17 3.73
CA GLU A 212 -14.49 4.79 4.53
C GLU A 212 -14.18 4.87 6.03
N ARG A 213 -13.33 3.97 6.53
CA ARG A 213 -12.91 3.91 7.94
C ARG A 213 -11.50 4.44 8.18
N ALA A 214 -10.87 5.04 7.18
CA ALA A 214 -9.56 5.66 7.35
C ALA A 214 -9.67 6.89 8.26
N ASP A 215 -8.63 7.16 9.03
CA ASP A 215 -8.54 8.33 9.91
C ASP A 215 -8.58 9.64 9.10
N GLN A 216 -8.04 9.59 7.88
CA GLN A 216 -8.00 10.69 6.93
C GLN A 216 -8.15 10.14 5.51
N ILE A 217 -8.75 10.90 4.61
CA ILE A 217 -8.81 10.60 3.18
C ILE A 217 -8.28 11.79 2.40
N LEU A 218 -7.37 11.53 1.48
CA LEU A 218 -6.83 12.47 0.51
C LEU A 218 -7.44 12.20 -0.85
N VAL A 219 -8.00 13.22 -1.48
CA VAL A 219 -8.64 13.10 -2.81
C VAL A 219 -7.78 13.78 -3.85
N MET A 220 -7.23 12.99 -4.77
CA MET A 220 -6.42 13.47 -5.88
C MET A 220 -7.25 13.56 -7.16
N ASP A 221 -7.06 14.63 -7.92
CA ASP A 221 -7.61 14.77 -9.27
C ASP A 221 -6.62 15.55 -10.14
N LYS A 222 -6.22 14.99 -11.28
CA LYS A 222 -5.30 15.62 -12.25
C LYS A 222 -4.03 16.19 -11.61
N GLY A 223 -3.39 15.40 -10.75
CA GLY A 223 -2.16 15.76 -10.06
C GLY A 223 -2.34 16.70 -8.85
N LYS A 224 -3.54 17.14 -8.54
CA LYS A 224 -3.82 18.07 -7.43
C LYS A 224 -4.54 17.38 -6.28
N LEU A 225 -4.27 17.82 -5.06
CA LEU A 225 -5.05 17.47 -3.89
C LEU A 225 -6.31 18.37 -3.86
N VAL A 226 -7.48 17.78 -4.11
CA VAL A 226 -8.76 18.51 -4.24
C VAL A 226 -9.67 18.34 -3.03
N GLY A 227 -9.31 17.49 -2.08
CA GLY A 227 -10.05 17.29 -0.84
C GLY A 227 -9.23 16.54 0.20
N THR A 228 -9.43 16.89 1.46
CA THR A 228 -8.84 16.23 2.63
C THR A 228 -9.86 16.21 3.75
N GLY A 229 -10.06 15.09 4.42
CA GLY A 229 -10.99 14.96 5.53
C GLY A 229 -11.42 13.52 5.77
N THR A 230 -12.42 13.34 6.60
CA THR A 230 -13.09 12.06 6.83
C THR A 230 -14.07 11.73 5.70
N HIS A 231 -14.57 10.51 5.65
CA HIS A 231 -15.61 10.09 4.70
C HIS A 231 -16.84 11.02 4.72
N GLU A 232 -17.35 11.35 5.90
CA GLU A 232 -18.54 12.19 6.07
C GLU A 232 -18.31 13.64 5.62
N GLU A 233 -17.17 14.22 5.97
CA GLU A 233 -16.78 15.57 5.56
C GLU A 233 -16.64 15.66 4.04
N LEU A 234 -16.01 14.67 3.41
CA LEU A 234 -15.80 14.65 1.96
C LEU A 234 -17.09 14.37 1.18
N LEU A 235 -18.02 13.60 1.73
CA LEU A 235 -19.35 13.42 1.13
C LEU A 235 -20.14 14.72 1.05
N THR A 236 -19.90 15.67 1.93
CA THR A 236 -20.57 16.97 1.92
C THR A 236 -19.77 18.04 1.18
N GLY A 237 -18.44 18.02 1.32
CA GLY A 237 -17.55 19.11 0.91
C GLY A 237 -16.76 18.89 -0.39
N CYS A 238 -16.66 17.64 -0.91
CA CYS A 238 -15.82 17.36 -2.08
C CYS A 238 -16.59 16.69 -3.22
N GLU A 239 -16.84 17.43 -4.29
CA GLU A 239 -17.61 16.94 -5.45
C GLU A 239 -16.91 15.77 -6.16
N THR A 240 -15.58 15.81 -6.26
CA THR A 240 -14.80 14.68 -6.83
C THR A 240 -14.96 13.42 -6.01
N TYR A 241 -14.97 13.53 -4.66
CA TYR A 241 -15.19 12.39 -3.77
C TYR A 241 -16.58 11.79 -3.93
N LYS A 242 -17.63 12.63 -3.98
CA LYS A 242 -19.02 12.18 -4.23
C LYS A 242 -19.12 11.38 -5.53
N ARG A 243 -18.56 11.91 -6.61
CA ARG A 243 -18.54 11.21 -7.91
C ARG A 243 -17.85 9.86 -7.85
N LEU A 244 -16.74 9.73 -7.10
CA LEU A 244 -16.03 8.47 -6.90
C LEU A 244 -16.89 7.46 -6.12
N VAL A 245 -17.56 7.89 -5.05
CA VAL A 245 -18.47 7.05 -4.26
C VAL A 245 -19.63 6.55 -5.13
N ASP A 246 -20.30 7.44 -5.85
CA ASP A 246 -21.41 7.09 -6.74
C ASP A 246 -21.01 6.11 -7.84
N ALA A 247 -19.83 6.31 -8.44
CA ALA A 247 -19.29 5.41 -9.47
C ALA A 247 -19.00 4.01 -8.91
N ASN A 248 -18.47 3.92 -7.68
CA ASN A 248 -18.24 2.64 -7.01
C ASN A 248 -19.54 1.91 -6.67
N LEU A 249 -20.55 2.62 -6.13
CA LEU A 249 -21.86 2.05 -5.82
C LEU A 249 -22.56 1.50 -7.07
N ARG A 250 -22.45 2.17 -8.21
CA ARG A 250 -22.97 1.67 -9.49
C ARG A 250 -22.25 0.41 -9.95
N ARG A 251 -20.93 0.34 -9.79
CA ARG A 251 -20.13 -0.84 -10.16
C ARG A 251 -20.50 -2.05 -9.30
N ASP A 252 -20.65 -1.87 -7.99
CA ASP A 252 -21.06 -2.94 -7.05
C ASP A 252 -22.45 -3.48 -7.40
N ARG A 253 -23.41 -2.63 -7.73
CA ARG A 253 -24.75 -3.06 -8.19
C ARG A 253 -24.69 -3.84 -9.50
N TRP A 254 -23.85 -3.45 -10.45
CA TRP A 254 -23.70 -4.15 -11.72
C TRP A 254 -23.09 -5.55 -11.57
N SER A 255 -22.14 -5.71 -10.67
CA SER A 255 -21.52 -7.01 -10.38
C SER A 255 -22.52 -7.99 -9.76
N ILE A 256 -23.40 -7.53 -8.86
CA ILE A 256 -24.46 -8.34 -8.24
C ILE A 256 -25.47 -8.81 -9.30
N VAL A 257 -25.89 -7.92 -10.20
CA VAL A 257 -26.85 -8.26 -11.28
C VAL A 257 -26.26 -9.25 -12.28
N LYS A 258 -24.97 -9.13 -12.65
CA LYS A 258 -24.31 -10.11 -13.53
C LYS A 258 -24.14 -11.49 -12.88
N GLY A 259 -23.81 -11.54 -11.59
CA GLY A 259 -23.70 -12.80 -10.85
C GLY A 259 -25.06 -13.54 -10.72
N ALA A 260 -26.16 -12.79 -10.62
CA ALA A 260 -27.52 -13.37 -10.55
C ALA A 260 -28.08 -13.85 -11.92
N VAL A 261 -27.47 -13.45 -13.03
CA VAL A 261 -27.88 -13.86 -14.41
C VAL A 261 -27.08 -15.08 -14.90
N GLN A 262 -26.00 -15.45 -14.21
CA GLN A 262 -25.14 -16.58 -14.54
C GLN A 262 -25.31 -17.79 -13.57
N ALA A 263 -26.18 -17.69 -12.57
CA ALA A 263 -26.61 -18.75 -11.66
C ALA A 263 -28.00 -19.25 -12.04
#